data_e66fc8142bef3862de7bb720765d3038
#
_entry.id   e66fc8142bef3862de7bb720765d3038
#
_cell.length_a   1.000
_cell.length_b   1.000
_cell.length_c   1.000
_cell.angle_alpha   90.00
_cell.angle_beta   90.00
_cell.angle_gamma   90.00
#
_symmetry.space_group_name_H-M   'P 1'
#
loop_
_entity.id
_entity.type
_entity.pdbx_description
1 polymer ?
#
loop_
_entity_poly.entity_id
_entity_poly.type
_entity_poly.pdbx_seq_one_letter_code
_entity_poly.pdbx_strand_id
1 'polypeptide(L)'
;MKLRYLISIAIAAILFLSADLNAQVRVVVEQPVVPVLIGKPYNPVLKLDFIKEKPCNAKICQLQFSLAGDVGSVENVALYPAYKNGRIAPENALSSAKKAEKTTTFSFPIFLTQDTTTVWVSLTLKEKAKLKHKITVDCVSAVVDGQPAELQHQSALKALRLGVALRNSKMDNIHTSRIPGIATSKAKTLLAIYDARYEYSRDLQGNIDIALNRSFDGGATWQPTQIVLDQKNWGNLPEKFNGVSDACILVDDRTGAIYVAGLWMHGVIDNNTGKWVDNLSKTSTTWNHQWRSKGSQPGTGIKETSQFLITKSTDDGLTWSEPQNITEHTKRPDWWLFAPAPGHGITLKDGTLVFPTQGRDSQGVPFSNITYSKDGGKTWVASNAAYTNTTECMAVELNDGSIMLNMRDNRNGGNPLNNGRRICVTHDLGKTWTEHPTSRKALIEPTCMASIHKHVYKRGKETLSVLLFCNPESCYDRSHLTLKASFDDGNSWPSTHKILLDEWAGFGYSCITSVDENTIGILYESSQAQIVFQQIDLKDILRDN
;
A
#
# COMPACT_ATOMS: atom_id res chain seq x y z
N MET A 1 -74.93 -32.47 11.64
CA MET A 1 -74.26 -31.19 11.22
C MET A 1 -73.19 -30.67 12.20
N LYS A 2 -73.07 -31.24 13.39
CA LYS A 2 -72.05 -30.79 14.40
C LYS A 2 -70.72 -31.60 14.37
N LEU A 3 -70.64 -32.70 13.67
CA LEU A 3 -69.41 -33.54 13.65
C LEU A 3 -68.43 -33.19 12.51
N ARG A 4 -68.92 -32.54 11.43
CA ARG A 4 -68.07 -32.11 10.31
C ARG A 4 -67.29 -30.82 10.60
N TYR A 5 -67.73 -29.99 11.54
CA TYR A 5 -67.06 -28.73 11.92
C TYR A 5 -65.88 -28.95 12.86
N LEU A 6 -65.87 -30.01 13.67
CA LEU A 6 -64.77 -30.31 14.59
C LEU A 6 -63.54 -30.91 13.88
N ILE A 7 -63.72 -31.62 12.77
CA ILE A 7 -62.63 -32.21 11.99
C ILE A 7 -61.94 -31.11 11.13
N SER A 8 -62.66 -30.10 10.64
CA SER A 8 -62.08 -29.00 9.88
C SER A 8 -61.25 -28.03 10.74
N ILE A 9 -61.59 -27.87 12.02
CA ILE A 9 -60.81 -27.02 12.96
C ILE A 9 -59.54 -27.76 13.43
N ALA A 10 -59.56 -29.09 13.56
CA ALA A 10 -58.38 -29.87 13.93
C ALA A 10 -57.34 -29.92 12.80
N ILE A 11 -57.78 -29.96 11.51
CA ILE A 11 -56.86 -29.97 10.36
C ILE A 11 -56.28 -28.53 10.12
N ALA A 12 -57.05 -27.47 10.39
CA ALA A 12 -56.54 -26.10 10.32
C ALA A 12 -55.54 -25.80 11.46
N ALA A 13 -55.71 -26.38 12.65
CA ALA A 13 -54.79 -26.21 13.76
C ALA A 13 -53.46 -27.00 13.58
N ILE A 14 -53.47 -28.11 12.83
CA ILE A 14 -52.24 -28.88 12.52
C ILE A 14 -51.46 -28.19 11.36
N LEU A 15 -52.13 -27.45 10.48
CA LEU A 15 -51.46 -26.70 9.41
C LEU A 15 -50.87 -25.35 9.89
N PHE A 16 -51.26 -24.85 11.08
CA PHE A 16 -50.67 -23.64 11.67
C PHE A 16 -49.56 -23.94 12.69
N LEU A 17 -49.30 -25.18 13.03
CA LEU A 17 -48.21 -25.59 13.94
C LEU A 17 -46.94 -26.01 13.22
N SER A 18 -46.86 -25.89 11.90
CA SER A 18 -45.68 -26.18 11.09
C SER A 18 -44.97 -24.93 10.54
N ALA A 19 -45.34 -23.74 11.01
CA ALA A 19 -44.81 -22.48 10.48
C ALA A 19 -43.82 -21.72 11.44
N ASP A 20 -43.40 -22.35 12.55
CA ASP A 20 -42.45 -21.76 13.50
C ASP A 20 -41.20 -22.64 13.73
N LEU A 21 -40.70 -23.29 12.69
CA LEU A 21 -39.29 -23.67 12.63
C LEU A 21 -38.48 -22.48 12.11
N ASN A 22 -38.52 -21.36 12.87
CA ASN A 22 -37.60 -20.26 12.66
C ASN A 22 -36.18 -20.80 12.74
N ALA A 23 -35.40 -20.54 11.75
CA ALA A 23 -34.00 -20.92 11.71
C ALA A 23 -33.32 -20.46 13.02
N GLN A 24 -32.92 -21.45 13.86
CA GLN A 24 -32.25 -21.14 15.13
C GLN A 24 -30.90 -20.48 14.95
N VAL A 25 -30.42 -20.42 13.69
CA VAL A 25 -29.13 -19.84 13.29
C VAL A 25 -29.33 -19.05 12.01
N ARG A 26 -28.97 -17.78 12.02
CA ARG A 26 -28.82 -16.95 10.81
C ARG A 26 -27.36 -16.82 10.44
N VAL A 27 -27.07 -16.58 9.16
CA VAL A 27 -25.71 -16.45 8.63
C VAL A 27 -25.55 -15.05 8.05
N VAL A 28 -24.68 -14.27 8.64
CA VAL A 28 -24.29 -12.95 8.10
C VAL A 28 -23.09 -13.14 7.18
N VAL A 29 -23.24 -12.69 5.94
CA VAL A 29 -22.22 -12.79 4.88
C VAL A 29 -21.59 -11.42 4.68
N GLU A 30 -20.28 -11.31 4.89
CA GLU A 30 -19.48 -10.10 4.74
C GLU A 30 -18.33 -10.33 3.76
N GLN A 31 -18.21 -9.51 2.73
CA GLN A 31 -17.10 -9.56 1.79
C GLN A 31 -16.20 -8.33 1.97
N PRO A 32 -14.98 -8.49 2.52
CA PRO A 32 -14.01 -7.39 2.58
C PRO A 32 -13.44 -7.08 1.19
N VAL A 33 -13.17 -5.81 0.92
CA VAL A 33 -12.45 -5.39 -0.28
C VAL A 33 -10.96 -5.40 0.00
N VAL A 34 -10.34 -6.56 -0.17
CA VAL A 34 -8.91 -6.76 0.00
C VAL A 34 -8.32 -7.41 -1.25
N PRO A 35 -7.02 -7.23 -1.52
CA PRO A 35 -6.40 -7.86 -2.68
C PRO A 35 -6.31 -9.39 -2.49
N VAL A 36 -6.54 -10.13 -3.57
CA VAL A 36 -6.29 -11.57 -3.63
C VAL A 36 -4.92 -11.79 -4.27
N LEU A 37 -3.98 -12.38 -3.54
CA LEU A 37 -2.56 -12.30 -3.85
C LEU A 37 -1.97 -13.63 -4.30
N ILE A 38 -1.25 -13.61 -5.41
CA ILE A 38 -0.27 -14.62 -5.80
C ILE A 38 0.88 -14.59 -4.76
N GLY A 39 1.43 -15.75 -4.44
CA GLY A 39 2.53 -15.86 -3.46
C GLY A 39 2.06 -15.89 -2.00
N LYS A 40 0.74 -16.04 -1.78
CA LYS A 40 0.18 -16.29 -0.45
C LYS A 40 -0.52 -17.64 -0.36
N PRO A 41 -0.31 -18.38 0.73
CA PRO A 41 -0.96 -19.68 0.94
C PRO A 41 -2.46 -19.54 1.24
N TYR A 42 -2.91 -18.37 1.70
CA TYR A 42 -4.31 -18.08 1.99
C TYR A 42 -4.62 -16.59 1.73
N ASN A 43 -5.82 -16.34 1.19
CA ASN A 43 -6.37 -14.99 0.96
C ASN A 43 -7.81 -14.98 1.49
N PRO A 44 -8.12 -14.29 2.60
CA PRO A 44 -9.48 -14.19 3.12
C PRO A 44 -10.34 -13.35 2.18
N VAL A 45 -11.42 -13.93 1.65
CA VAL A 45 -12.26 -13.27 0.64
C VAL A 45 -13.72 -13.15 1.04
N LEU A 46 -14.18 -13.96 2.02
CA LEU A 46 -15.54 -13.92 2.51
C LEU A 46 -15.58 -14.35 3.97
N LYS A 47 -16.34 -13.66 4.79
CA LYS A 47 -16.56 -13.93 6.19
C LYS A 47 -18.00 -14.35 6.40
N LEU A 48 -18.21 -15.42 7.14
CA LEU A 48 -19.52 -15.95 7.52
C LEU A 48 -19.63 -15.94 9.03
N ASP A 49 -20.53 -15.14 9.59
CA ASP A 49 -20.87 -15.17 11.02
C ASP A 49 -22.16 -15.96 11.22
N PHE A 50 -22.04 -17.14 11.82
CA PHE A 50 -23.16 -17.99 12.24
C PHE A 50 -23.62 -17.53 13.61
N ILE A 51 -24.79 -16.91 13.70
CA ILE A 51 -25.34 -16.30 14.91
C ILE A 51 -26.51 -17.15 15.38
N LYS A 52 -26.42 -17.70 16.61
CA LYS A 52 -27.52 -18.40 17.25
C LYS A 52 -28.53 -17.42 17.81
N GLU A 53 -29.78 -17.53 17.39
CA GLU A 53 -30.89 -16.69 17.89
C GLU A 53 -31.32 -17.10 19.30
N LYS A 54 -31.07 -18.36 19.67
CA LYS A 54 -31.30 -18.90 21.00
C LYS A 54 -30.18 -19.88 21.36
N PRO A 55 -29.86 -20.08 22.65
CA PRO A 55 -28.89 -21.10 23.05
C PRO A 55 -29.31 -22.48 22.53
N CYS A 56 -28.50 -23.06 21.66
CA CYS A 56 -28.73 -24.37 21.09
C CYS A 56 -27.40 -25.05 20.75
N ASN A 57 -27.42 -26.39 20.69
CA ASN A 57 -26.34 -27.17 20.11
C ASN A 57 -26.63 -27.26 18.61
N ALA A 58 -25.88 -26.54 17.79
CA ALA A 58 -26.05 -26.55 16.36
C ALA A 58 -24.74 -26.90 15.65
N LYS A 59 -24.83 -27.42 14.44
CA LYS A 59 -23.67 -27.75 13.60
C LYS A 59 -23.94 -27.37 12.15
N ILE A 60 -22.95 -26.77 11.52
CA ILE A 60 -22.94 -26.57 10.08
C ILE A 60 -22.70 -27.93 9.43
N CYS A 61 -23.58 -28.34 8.53
CA CYS A 61 -23.49 -29.62 7.81
C CYS A 61 -22.95 -29.43 6.39
N GLN A 62 -23.28 -28.29 5.74
CA GLN A 62 -22.86 -27.99 4.37
C GLN A 62 -22.75 -26.52 4.16
N LEU A 63 -21.73 -26.11 3.37
CA LEU A 63 -21.55 -24.77 2.83
C LEU A 63 -21.32 -24.87 1.32
N GLN A 64 -21.99 -24.03 0.55
CA GLN A 64 -21.81 -23.96 -0.89
C GLN A 64 -21.46 -22.54 -1.31
N PHE A 65 -20.41 -22.43 -2.11
CA PHE A 65 -19.89 -21.17 -2.62
C PHE A 65 -19.96 -21.14 -4.13
N SER A 66 -20.38 -19.99 -4.68
CA SER A 66 -20.22 -19.68 -6.10
C SER A 66 -19.00 -18.80 -6.33
N LEU A 67 -18.25 -19.09 -7.38
CA LEU A 67 -17.12 -18.31 -7.84
C LEU A 67 -17.43 -17.76 -9.24
N ALA A 68 -17.24 -16.46 -9.43
CA ALA A 68 -17.44 -15.78 -10.72
C ALA A 68 -16.20 -14.97 -11.11
N GLY A 69 -16.10 -14.57 -12.37
CA GLY A 69 -14.92 -13.94 -12.92
C GLY A 69 -13.85 -14.95 -13.34
N ASP A 70 -12.59 -14.73 -13.03
CA ASP A 70 -11.49 -15.62 -13.44
C ASP A 70 -11.27 -16.79 -12.46
N VAL A 71 -12.21 -17.72 -12.42
CA VAL A 71 -12.09 -18.95 -11.63
C VAL A 71 -10.87 -19.78 -12.05
N GLY A 72 -10.44 -19.65 -13.30
CA GLY A 72 -9.25 -20.34 -13.84
C GLY A 72 -7.95 -19.94 -13.13
N SER A 73 -7.86 -18.75 -12.57
CA SER A 73 -6.73 -18.26 -11.79
C SER A 73 -6.70 -18.78 -10.35
N VAL A 74 -7.81 -19.34 -9.85
CA VAL A 74 -7.88 -19.90 -8.50
C VAL A 74 -7.45 -21.37 -8.54
N GLU A 75 -6.60 -21.75 -7.60
CA GLU A 75 -6.16 -23.11 -7.41
C GLU A 75 -7.09 -23.84 -6.44
N ASN A 76 -7.26 -23.29 -5.24
CA ASN A 76 -8.01 -23.90 -4.17
C ASN A 76 -8.91 -22.91 -3.43
N VAL A 77 -9.99 -23.47 -2.86
CA VAL A 77 -10.85 -22.85 -1.85
C VAL A 77 -10.66 -23.59 -0.53
N ALA A 78 -10.53 -22.89 0.58
CA ALA A 78 -10.38 -23.47 1.91
C ALA A 78 -11.19 -22.69 2.95
N LEU A 79 -11.53 -23.36 4.06
CA LEU A 79 -12.27 -22.78 5.18
C LEU A 79 -11.39 -22.73 6.43
N TYR A 80 -11.46 -21.60 7.12
CA TYR A 80 -10.69 -21.35 8.33
C TYR A 80 -11.57 -20.75 9.44
N PRO A 81 -11.30 -21.04 10.72
CA PRO A 81 -11.93 -20.32 11.82
C PRO A 81 -11.35 -18.91 11.94
N ALA A 82 -11.95 -18.12 12.80
CA ALA A 82 -11.40 -16.83 13.20
C ALA A 82 -10.73 -16.91 14.58
N TYR A 83 -9.72 -16.04 14.79
CA TYR A 83 -9.26 -15.68 16.13
C TYR A 83 -10.34 -14.90 16.89
N LYS A 84 -10.17 -14.74 18.20
CA LYS A 84 -11.07 -13.92 19.05
C LYS A 84 -11.26 -12.46 18.57
N ASN A 85 -10.30 -11.92 17.82
CA ASN A 85 -10.38 -10.60 17.23
C ASN A 85 -11.06 -10.58 15.84
N GLY A 86 -11.66 -11.69 15.41
CA GLY A 86 -12.36 -11.82 14.14
C GLY A 86 -11.47 -12.04 12.91
N ARG A 87 -10.14 -11.99 13.04
CA ARG A 87 -9.21 -12.27 11.93
C ARG A 87 -9.14 -13.76 11.63
N ILE A 88 -8.84 -14.10 10.37
CA ILE A 88 -8.61 -15.50 9.94
C ILE A 88 -7.48 -16.15 10.75
N ALA A 89 -7.68 -17.40 11.19
CA ALA A 89 -6.69 -18.23 11.88
C ALA A 89 -6.16 -19.32 10.92
N PRO A 90 -5.16 -19.01 10.11
CA PRO A 90 -4.76 -19.85 8.97
C PRO A 90 -4.06 -21.15 9.34
N GLU A 91 -3.57 -21.28 10.58
CA GLU A 91 -2.98 -22.52 11.10
C GLU A 91 -4.00 -23.60 11.43
N ASN A 92 -5.30 -23.27 11.51
CA ASN A 92 -6.36 -24.14 11.96
C ASN A 92 -7.42 -24.37 10.87
N ALA A 93 -7.03 -24.88 9.70
CA ALA A 93 -7.98 -25.15 8.63
C ALA A 93 -9.14 -26.04 9.10
N LEU A 94 -10.38 -25.64 8.82
CA LEU A 94 -11.60 -26.39 9.18
C LEU A 94 -11.81 -27.62 8.29
N SER A 95 -11.18 -27.64 7.11
CA SER A 95 -11.26 -28.76 6.17
C SER A 95 -10.05 -28.79 5.26
N SER A 96 -9.86 -29.91 4.56
CA SER A 96 -8.96 -29.97 3.41
C SER A 96 -9.38 -28.95 2.35
N ALA A 97 -8.40 -28.28 1.73
CA ALA A 97 -8.65 -27.40 0.62
C ALA A 97 -9.26 -28.16 -0.57
N LYS A 98 -10.21 -27.53 -1.26
CA LYS A 98 -10.83 -28.08 -2.47
C LYS A 98 -10.38 -27.32 -3.70
N LYS A 99 -10.16 -28.04 -4.81
CA LYS A 99 -9.94 -27.44 -6.10
C LYS A 99 -11.06 -26.45 -6.43
N ALA A 100 -10.70 -25.29 -6.91
CA ALA A 100 -11.67 -24.24 -7.23
C ALA A 100 -12.50 -24.62 -8.48
N GLU A 101 -13.81 -24.52 -8.34
CA GLU A 101 -14.80 -24.69 -9.40
C GLU A 101 -15.80 -23.53 -9.33
N LYS A 102 -16.62 -23.34 -10.39
CA LYS A 102 -17.68 -22.32 -10.37
C LYS A 102 -18.63 -22.47 -9.17
N THR A 103 -18.82 -23.70 -8.72
CA THR A 103 -19.53 -24.02 -7.48
C THR A 103 -18.70 -24.98 -6.66
N THR A 104 -18.33 -24.58 -5.44
CA THR A 104 -17.54 -25.42 -4.52
C THR A 104 -18.36 -25.71 -3.26
N THR A 105 -18.53 -26.99 -2.92
CA THR A 105 -19.34 -27.43 -1.78
C THR A 105 -18.47 -28.11 -0.73
N PHE A 106 -18.62 -27.71 0.53
CA PHE A 106 -18.04 -28.35 1.70
C PHE A 106 -19.13 -29.07 2.50
N SER A 107 -18.93 -30.33 2.80
CA SER A 107 -19.89 -31.18 3.57
C SER A 107 -19.13 -31.90 4.68
N PHE A 108 -19.15 -31.31 5.86
CA PHE A 108 -18.57 -31.86 7.10
C PHE A 108 -19.12 -31.08 8.30
N PRO A 109 -19.17 -31.65 9.50
CA PRO A 109 -19.73 -30.98 10.65
C PRO A 109 -18.77 -29.95 11.23
N ILE A 110 -19.25 -28.70 11.40
CA ILE A 110 -18.61 -27.65 12.23
C ILE A 110 -19.57 -27.34 13.37
N PHE A 111 -19.17 -27.63 14.61
CA PHE A 111 -20.01 -27.39 15.78
C PHE A 111 -19.97 -25.91 16.17
N LEU A 112 -21.16 -25.33 16.35
CA LEU A 112 -21.32 -23.94 16.80
C LEU A 112 -21.23 -23.92 18.33
N THR A 113 -20.03 -23.73 18.87
CA THR A 113 -19.76 -23.76 20.32
C THR A 113 -20.02 -22.45 21.03
N GLN A 114 -20.14 -21.35 20.27
CA GLN A 114 -20.35 -19.98 20.77
C GLN A 114 -21.66 -19.40 20.21
N ASP A 115 -22.14 -18.28 20.76
CA ASP A 115 -23.31 -17.57 20.25
C ASP A 115 -23.08 -17.04 18.83
N THR A 116 -21.85 -16.63 18.52
CA THR A 116 -21.40 -16.34 17.16
C THR A 116 -20.17 -17.17 16.82
N THR A 117 -20.23 -17.91 15.72
CA THR A 117 -19.09 -18.67 15.18
C THR A 117 -18.72 -18.11 13.82
N THR A 118 -17.50 -17.64 13.67
CA THR A 118 -16.99 -17.04 12.41
C THR A 118 -16.23 -18.09 11.60
N VAL A 119 -16.58 -18.19 10.31
CA VAL A 119 -15.88 -18.99 9.31
C VAL A 119 -15.39 -18.09 8.18
N TRP A 120 -14.11 -18.16 7.87
CA TRP A 120 -13.50 -17.49 6.73
C TRP A 120 -13.39 -18.40 5.52
N VAL A 121 -13.78 -17.88 4.35
CA VAL A 121 -13.48 -18.49 3.05
C VAL A 121 -12.21 -17.86 2.52
N SER A 122 -11.30 -18.70 2.10
CA SER A 122 -9.99 -18.29 1.60
C SER A 122 -9.70 -18.90 0.24
N LEU A 123 -9.02 -18.16 -0.61
CA LEU A 123 -8.53 -18.60 -1.91
C LEU A 123 -7.02 -18.76 -1.91
N THR A 124 -6.52 -19.73 -2.69
CA THR A 124 -5.13 -19.80 -3.13
C THR A 124 -5.11 -19.57 -4.64
N LEU A 125 -4.23 -18.67 -5.10
CA LEU A 125 -4.09 -18.39 -6.52
C LEU A 125 -2.97 -19.23 -7.14
N LYS A 126 -3.14 -19.54 -8.42
CA LYS A 126 -2.07 -20.11 -9.25
C LYS A 126 -1.00 -19.04 -9.50
N GLU A 127 0.24 -19.45 -9.61
CA GLU A 127 1.38 -18.56 -9.91
C GLU A 127 1.21 -17.74 -11.21
N LYS A 128 0.51 -18.31 -12.19
CA LYS A 128 0.26 -17.68 -13.51
C LYS A 128 -1.10 -16.97 -13.59
N ALA A 129 -1.69 -16.59 -12.46
CA ALA A 129 -2.94 -15.81 -12.46
C ALA A 129 -2.74 -14.44 -13.13
N LYS A 130 -3.74 -14.00 -13.89
CA LYS A 130 -3.66 -12.75 -14.67
C LYS A 130 -4.08 -11.56 -13.82
N LEU A 131 -3.16 -10.64 -13.54
CA LEU A 131 -3.34 -9.54 -12.58
C LEU A 131 -4.48 -8.56 -12.92
N LYS A 132 -4.83 -8.40 -14.21
CA LYS A 132 -5.97 -7.55 -14.64
C LYS A 132 -7.33 -8.19 -14.37
N HIS A 133 -7.37 -9.48 -14.07
CA HIS A 133 -8.60 -10.19 -13.81
C HIS A 133 -9.10 -9.94 -12.38
N LYS A 134 -10.36 -10.28 -12.17
CA LYS A 134 -11.06 -10.12 -10.90
C LYS A 134 -11.82 -11.40 -10.57
N ILE A 135 -12.10 -11.63 -9.29
CA ILE A 135 -12.88 -12.75 -8.81
C ILE A 135 -13.94 -12.30 -7.81
N THR A 136 -15.12 -12.88 -7.91
CA THR A 136 -16.18 -12.72 -6.93
C THR A 136 -16.45 -14.05 -6.27
N VAL A 137 -16.64 -14.05 -4.96
CA VAL A 137 -16.99 -15.23 -4.17
C VAL A 137 -18.26 -14.92 -3.39
N ASP A 138 -19.21 -15.84 -3.41
CA ASP A 138 -20.46 -15.74 -2.69
C ASP A 138 -20.76 -17.03 -1.93
N CYS A 139 -21.39 -16.92 -0.78
CA CYS A 139 -22.03 -18.06 -0.11
C CYS A 139 -23.47 -18.16 -0.61
N VAL A 140 -23.74 -19.19 -1.37
CA VAL A 140 -25.08 -19.38 -2.00
C VAL A 140 -25.99 -20.34 -1.21
N SER A 141 -25.41 -21.13 -0.30
CA SER A 141 -26.18 -22.02 0.58
C SER A 141 -25.37 -22.38 1.84
N ALA A 142 -26.06 -22.38 2.97
CA ALA A 142 -25.56 -22.93 4.24
C ALA A 142 -26.64 -23.86 4.82
N VAL A 143 -26.26 -25.07 5.25
CA VAL A 143 -27.14 -26.04 5.90
C VAL A 143 -26.67 -26.24 7.34
N VAL A 144 -27.55 -25.97 8.30
CA VAL A 144 -27.33 -26.12 9.74
C VAL A 144 -28.33 -27.14 10.27
N ASP A 145 -27.84 -28.18 10.94
CA ASP A 145 -28.67 -29.30 11.46
C ASP A 145 -29.60 -29.93 10.42
N GLY A 146 -29.15 -29.98 9.15
CA GLY A 146 -29.90 -30.52 8.02
C GLY A 146 -30.98 -29.60 7.46
N GLN A 147 -31.09 -28.35 7.94
CA GLN A 147 -32.02 -27.34 7.44
C GLN A 147 -31.27 -26.19 6.76
N PRO A 148 -31.82 -25.60 5.67
CA PRO A 148 -31.27 -24.39 5.09
C PRO A 148 -31.27 -23.25 6.10
N ALA A 149 -30.12 -22.55 6.23
CA ALA A 149 -30.00 -21.33 7.03
C ALA A 149 -30.28 -20.08 6.18
N GLU A 150 -30.84 -19.05 6.79
CA GLU A 150 -31.04 -17.76 6.15
C GLU A 150 -29.69 -17.06 5.95
N LEU A 151 -29.39 -16.63 4.72
CA LEU A 151 -28.18 -15.88 4.36
C LEU A 151 -28.50 -14.38 4.28
N GLN A 152 -27.83 -13.58 5.09
CA GLN A 152 -27.97 -12.13 5.13
C GLN A 152 -26.67 -11.44 4.68
N HIS A 153 -26.64 -10.91 3.46
CA HIS A 153 -25.50 -10.17 2.94
C HIS A 153 -25.47 -8.75 3.50
N GLN A 154 -24.36 -8.33 4.09
CA GLN A 154 -24.20 -6.98 4.64
C GLN A 154 -24.09 -5.91 3.56
N SER A 155 -23.56 -6.27 2.38
CA SER A 155 -23.40 -5.37 1.23
C SER A 155 -23.43 -6.15 -0.08
N ALA A 156 -23.59 -5.43 -1.19
CA ALA A 156 -23.43 -6.01 -2.51
C ALA A 156 -21.99 -6.53 -2.70
N LEU A 157 -21.87 -7.74 -3.24
CA LEU A 157 -20.60 -8.36 -3.55
C LEU A 157 -19.82 -7.57 -4.59
N LYS A 158 -18.51 -7.49 -4.41
CA LYS A 158 -17.60 -6.80 -5.33
C LYS A 158 -16.66 -7.80 -5.99
N ALA A 159 -16.24 -7.49 -7.21
CA ALA A 159 -15.20 -8.24 -7.87
C ALA A 159 -13.82 -7.85 -7.29
N LEU A 160 -13.21 -8.75 -6.52
CA LEU A 160 -11.91 -8.55 -5.89
C LEU A 160 -10.80 -8.59 -6.92
N ARG A 161 -9.82 -7.70 -6.80
CA ARG A 161 -8.67 -7.60 -7.70
C ARG A 161 -7.57 -8.55 -7.30
N LEU A 162 -6.88 -9.10 -8.32
CA LEU A 162 -5.71 -9.91 -8.11
C LEU A 162 -4.46 -9.03 -7.97
N GLY A 163 -3.44 -9.54 -7.29
CA GLY A 163 -2.14 -8.90 -7.12
C GLY A 163 -1.05 -9.91 -6.81
N VAL A 164 0.17 -9.41 -6.59
CA VAL A 164 1.33 -10.20 -6.18
C VAL A 164 1.75 -9.75 -4.78
N ALA A 165 1.89 -10.70 -3.86
CA ALA A 165 2.59 -10.46 -2.60
C ALA A 165 4.10 -10.41 -2.89
N LEU A 166 4.60 -9.24 -3.33
CA LEU A 166 6.00 -9.06 -3.68
C LEU A 166 6.90 -9.32 -2.48
N ARG A 167 6.48 -8.84 -1.31
CA ARG A 167 7.23 -9.06 -0.06
C ARG A 167 6.31 -9.53 1.05
N ASN A 168 6.66 -10.67 1.62
CA ASN A 168 6.12 -11.17 2.88
C ASN A 168 7.14 -10.98 4.01
N SER A 169 6.69 -11.03 5.26
CA SER A 169 7.57 -10.95 6.42
C SER A 169 8.62 -12.06 6.40
N LYS A 170 9.86 -11.73 6.73
CA LYS A 170 11.02 -12.65 6.82
C LYS A 170 11.44 -13.32 5.51
N MET A 171 10.94 -12.84 4.38
CA MET A 171 11.39 -13.29 3.06
C MET A 171 12.83 -12.80 2.80
N ASP A 172 13.69 -13.66 2.26
CA ASP A 172 15.13 -13.39 2.00
C ASP A 172 15.90 -12.91 3.25
N ASN A 173 15.55 -13.39 4.45
CA ASN A 173 16.09 -12.96 5.74
C ASN A 173 15.87 -11.46 6.06
N ILE A 174 14.97 -10.80 5.36
CA ILE A 174 14.53 -9.43 5.64
C ILE A 174 13.34 -9.49 6.59
N HIS A 175 13.49 -8.97 7.81
CA HIS A 175 12.44 -8.96 8.81
C HIS A 175 11.20 -8.18 8.32
N THR A 176 11.43 -6.98 7.77
CA THR A 176 10.35 -6.10 7.30
C THR A 176 10.78 -5.37 6.03
N SER A 177 9.92 -5.44 5.00
CA SER A 177 10.04 -4.62 3.79
C SER A 177 9.05 -3.47 3.87
N ARG A 178 9.51 -2.23 3.71
CA ARG A 178 8.73 -0.99 3.87
C ARG A 178 9.09 0.05 2.81
N ILE A 179 8.33 1.14 2.74
CA ILE A 179 8.64 2.36 1.98
C ILE A 179 8.77 2.07 0.47
N PRO A 180 7.68 1.67 -0.19
CA PRO A 180 7.71 1.27 -1.60
C PRO A 180 7.94 2.45 -2.54
N GLY A 181 8.83 2.26 -3.51
CA GLY A 181 8.98 3.10 -4.69
C GLY A 181 8.90 2.24 -5.94
N ILE A 182 8.29 2.72 -7.02
CA ILE A 182 8.25 2.00 -8.30
C ILE A 182 8.38 2.97 -9.47
N ALA A 183 9.15 2.56 -10.48
CA ALA A 183 9.23 3.24 -11.75
C ALA A 183 9.27 2.23 -12.90
N THR A 184 8.89 2.67 -14.08
CA THR A 184 9.03 1.90 -15.32
C THR A 184 10.22 2.45 -16.09
N SER A 185 11.18 1.60 -16.41
CA SER A 185 12.36 2.01 -17.15
C SER A 185 12.03 2.26 -18.64
N LYS A 186 12.98 2.88 -19.34
CA LYS A 186 12.88 3.08 -20.79
C LYS A 186 12.77 1.75 -21.56
N ALA A 187 13.35 0.67 -21.03
CA ALA A 187 13.24 -0.69 -21.56
C ALA A 187 11.91 -1.39 -21.19
N LYS A 188 10.99 -0.71 -20.48
CA LYS A 188 9.72 -1.25 -19.95
C LYS A 188 9.87 -2.25 -18.82
N THR A 189 11.01 -2.29 -18.17
CA THR A 189 11.21 -3.03 -16.92
C THR A 189 10.55 -2.28 -15.78
N LEU A 190 9.76 -2.97 -14.96
CA LEU A 190 9.30 -2.44 -13.68
C LEU A 190 10.41 -2.58 -12.63
N LEU A 191 10.68 -1.51 -11.92
CA LEU A 191 11.73 -1.38 -10.92
C LEU A 191 11.08 -1.06 -9.57
N ALA A 192 10.87 -2.07 -8.73
CA ALA A 192 10.26 -1.93 -7.41
C ALA A 192 11.35 -1.85 -6.35
N ILE A 193 11.51 -0.70 -5.69
CA ILE A 193 12.45 -0.49 -4.58
C ILE A 193 11.72 -0.42 -3.25
N TYR A 194 12.42 -0.74 -2.18
CA TYR A 194 11.91 -0.67 -0.81
C TYR A 194 13.03 -0.76 0.22
N ASP A 195 12.76 -0.34 1.46
CA ASP A 195 13.64 -0.61 2.60
C ASP A 195 13.69 -2.10 2.92
N ALA A 196 14.87 -2.67 2.95
CA ALA A 196 15.16 -4.00 3.49
C ALA A 196 15.61 -3.88 4.94
N ARG A 197 14.70 -4.00 5.90
CA ARG A 197 14.95 -3.87 7.34
C ARG A 197 15.24 -5.25 7.93
N TYR A 198 16.47 -5.51 8.29
CA TYR A 198 16.90 -6.89 8.62
C TYR A 198 16.47 -7.37 9.99
N GLU A 199 16.48 -6.51 11.02
CA GLU A 199 16.26 -6.95 12.40
C GLU A 199 14.89 -6.56 12.95
N TYR A 200 14.38 -5.37 12.59
CA TYR A 200 13.18 -4.78 13.18
C TYR A 200 12.31 -4.09 12.12
N SER A 201 11.05 -3.83 12.47
CA SER A 201 10.14 -3.01 11.64
C SER A 201 10.37 -1.50 11.80
N ARG A 202 11.27 -1.08 12.68
CA ARG A 202 11.55 0.31 13.04
C ARG A 202 12.09 1.09 11.85
N ASP A 203 11.67 2.37 11.74
CA ASP A 203 12.31 3.35 10.87
C ASP A 203 13.72 3.62 11.35
N LEU A 204 14.61 3.93 10.47
CA LEU A 204 16.04 4.24 10.65
C LEU A 204 16.64 3.92 12.03
N GLN A 205 17.96 3.83 12.14
CA GLN A 205 18.73 3.31 13.28
C GLN A 205 18.69 1.77 13.35
N GLY A 206 19.43 1.17 12.46
CA GLY A 206 19.62 -0.28 12.33
C GLY A 206 20.15 -0.61 10.95
N ASN A 207 20.46 -1.87 10.72
CA ASN A 207 20.86 -2.33 9.41
C ASN A 207 19.64 -2.30 8.47
N ILE A 208 19.63 -1.34 7.56
CA ILE A 208 18.61 -1.13 6.53
C ILE A 208 19.31 -0.80 5.23
N ASP A 209 18.95 -1.51 4.17
CA ASP A 209 19.41 -1.27 2.82
C ASP A 209 18.23 -0.95 1.90
N ILE A 210 18.53 -0.41 0.71
CA ILE A 210 17.56 -0.29 -0.34
C ILE A 210 17.65 -1.50 -1.25
N ALA A 211 16.56 -2.26 -1.29
CA ALA A 211 16.39 -3.42 -2.14
C ALA A 211 15.61 -3.08 -3.41
N LEU A 212 15.83 -3.88 -4.45
CA LEU A 212 15.18 -3.80 -5.75
C LEU A 212 14.70 -5.19 -6.19
N ASN A 213 13.47 -5.27 -6.67
CA ASN A 213 13.01 -6.37 -7.53
C ASN A 213 12.66 -5.82 -8.92
N ARG A 214 13.02 -6.54 -9.96
CA ARG A 214 12.73 -6.19 -11.37
C ARG A 214 11.70 -7.12 -11.97
N SER A 215 10.84 -6.59 -12.83
CA SER A 215 9.89 -7.40 -13.61
C SER A 215 9.94 -7.01 -15.08
N PHE A 216 9.96 -8.00 -15.96
CA PHE A 216 10.01 -7.84 -17.42
C PHE A 216 8.67 -8.13 -18.10
N ASP A 217 7.66 -8.53 -17.36
CA ASP A 217 6.35 -8.98 -17.84
C ASP A 217 5.19 -8.17 -17.23
N GLY A 218 5.47 -6.91 -16.91
CA GLY A 218 4.48 -5.98 -16.36
C GLY A 218 4.13 -6.24 -14.89
N GLY A 219 4.93 -7.01 -14.16
CA GLY A 219 4.73 -7.30 -12.74
C GLY A 219 4.04 -8.64 -12.46
N ALA A 220 3.87 -9.48 -13.50
CA ALA A 220 3.34 -10.84 -13.30
C ALA A 220 4.35 -11.74 -12.57
N THR A 221 5.64 -11.59 -12.90
CA THR A 221 6.75 -12.25 -12.20
C THR A 221 7.86 -11.25 -11.86
N TRP A 222 8.61 -11.54 -10.81
CA TRP A 222 9.64 -10.67 -10.29
C TRP A 222 10.96 -11.41 -10.11
N GLN A 223 12.05 -10.77 -10.52
CA GLN A 223 13.40 -11.30 -10.33
C GLN A 223 13.77 -11.33 -8.85
N PRO A 224 14.75 -12.14 -8.45
CA PRO A 224 15.27 -12.16 -7.08
C PRO A 224 15.66 -10.77 -6.58
N THR A 225 15.57 -10.58 -5.27
CA THR A 225 15.94 -9.34 -4.59
C THR A 225 17.42 -9.00 -4.82
N GLN A 226 17.69 -7.75 -5.21
CA GLN A 226 19.01 -7.16 -5.34
C GLN A 226 19.14 -6.00 -4.37
N ILE A 227 20.25 -5.87 -3.67
CA ILE A 227 20.55 -4.68 -2.87
C ILE A 227 21.24 -3.66 -3.77
N VAL A 228 20.70 -2.44 -3.81
CA VAL A 228 21.13 -1.39 -4.73
C VAL A 228 21.75 -0.19 -4.04
N LEU A 229 21.48 0.00 -2.76
CA LEU A 229 22.12 1.03 -1.94
C LEU A 229 22.30 0.49 -0.54
N ASP A 230 23.56 0.22 -0.21
CA ASP A 230 24.05 -0.32 1.05
C ASP A 230 25.34 0.44 1.43
N GLN A 231 25.38 0.95 2.65
CA GLN A 231 26.54 1.73 3.13
C GLN A 231 27.53 0.89 3.93
N LYS A 232 27.25 -0.37 4.21
CA LYS A 232 28.13 -1.31 4.90
C LYS A 232 28.79 -0.69 6.15
N ASN A 233 30.06 -0.98 6.36
CA ASN A 233 30.87 -0.32 7.38
C ASN A 233 31.32 1.05 6.87
N TRP A 234 30.59 2.12 7.22
CA TRP A 234 30.91 3.47 6.79
C TRP A 234 31.12 4.41 7.99
N GLY A 235 32.01 5.40 7.85
CA GLY A 235 32.31 6.32 8.92
C GLY A 235 32.98 5.67 10.15
N ASN A 236 33.63 4.52 9.98
CA ASN A 236 34.19 3.66 11.06
C ASN A 236 33.10 3.09 11.99
N LEU A 237 31.88 2.96 11.50
CA LEU A 237 30.73 2.45 12.23
C LEU A 237 30.30 1.09 11.68
N PRO A 238 29.97 0.13 12.56
CA PRO A 238 29.51 -1.18 12.12
C PRO A 238 28.24 -1.10 11.29
N GLU A 239 28.11 -1.95 10.28
CA GLU A 239 26.95 -2.07 9.39
C GLU A 239 25.62 -2.15 10.16
N LYS A 240 25.55 -2.92 11.25
CA LYS A 240 24.33 -3.06 12.07
C LYS A 240 23.77 -1.74 12.64
N PHE A 241 24.51 -0.64 12.57
CA PHE A 241 24.07 0.69 12.98
C PHE A 241 23.89 1.66 11.82
N ASN A 242 24.28 1.24 10.62
CA ASN A 242 24.21 2.04 9.40
C ASN A 242 22.95 1.64 8.63
N GLY A 243 22.00 2.56 8.49
CA GLY A 243 20.79 2.33 7.73
C GLY A 243 20.61 3.33 6.59
N VAL A 244 20.22 2.84 5.44
CA VAL A 244 19.72 3.67 4.32
C VAL A 244 18.24 3.41 4.14
N SER A 245 17.43 4.46 4.16
CA SER A 245 15.97 4.37 4.13
C SER A 245 15.34 5.49 3.30
N ASP A 246 14.00 5.51 3.20
CA ASP A 246 13.23 6.54 2.50
C ASP A 246 13.62 6.66 1.02
N ALA A 247 13.73 5.53 0.33
CA ALA A 247 14.23 5.48 -1.02
C ALA A 247 13.30 6.14 -2.05
N CYS A 248 13.90 6.87 -2.98
CA CYS A 248 13.23 7.46 -4.12
C CYS A 248 13.92 7.00 -5.42
N ILE A 249 13.14 6.41 -6.34
CA ILE A 249 13.66 5.99 -7.64
C ILE A 249 13.31 7.03 -8.71
N LEU A 250 14.25 7.32 -9.62
CA LEU A 250 14.04 8.22 -10.74
C LEU A 250 14.61 7.61 -12.01
N VAL A 251 13.83 7.60 -13.08
CA VAL A 251 14.28 7.21 -14.42
C VAL A 251 14.46 8.47 -15.25
N ASP A 252 15.64 8.65 -15.84
CA ASP A 252 15.88 9.67 -16.87
C ASP A 252 15.27 9.18 -18.20
N ASP A 253 14.12 9.70 -18.57
CA ASP A 253 13.39 9.32 -19.78
C ASP A 253 14.18 9.60 -21.08
N ARG A 254 15.18 10.47 -21.03
CA ARG A 254 16.01 10.82 -22.20
C ARG A 254 17.11 9.79 -22.42
N THR A 255 17.85 9.46 -21.37
CA THR A 255 19.03 8.57 -21.47
C THR A 255 18.72 7.13 -21.09
N GLY A 256 17.70 6.89 -20.27
CA GLY A 256 17.38 5.60 -19.67
C GLY A 256 18.20 5.32 -18.40
N ALA A 257 19.01 6.28 -17.94
CA ALA A 257 19.71 6.14 -16.66
C ALA A 257 18.70 6.09 -15.49
N ILE A 258 18.97 5.26 -14.50
CA ILE A 258 18.14 5.07 -13.32
C ILE A 258 18.92 5.56 -12.10
N TYR A 259 18.29 6.33 -11.25
CA TYR A 259 18.85 6.83 -10.00
C TYR A 259 18.02 6.29 -8.83
N VAL A 260 18.68 5.85 -7.78
CA VAL A 260 18.05 5.54 -6.50
C VAL A 260 18.71 6.42 -5.44
N ALA A 261 17.90 7.26 -4.83
CA ALA A 261 18.29 8.13 -3.73
C ALA A 261 17.85 7.52 -2.40
N GLY A 262 18.61 7.75 -1.33
CA GLY A 262 18.30 7.28 0.01
C GLY A 262 18.90 8.18 1.09
N LEU A 263 18.29 8.13 2.28
CA LEU A 263 18.78 8.80 3.47
C LEU A 263 19.56 7.83 4.33
N TRP A 264 20.87 8.06 4.47
CA TRP A 264 21.68 7.31 5.43
C TRP A 264 21.63 7.95 6.81
N MET A 265 21.44 7.12 7.82
CA MET A 265 21.55 7.51 9.22
C MET A 265 22.30 6.44 10.01
N HIS A 266 22.93 6.90 11.10
CA HIS A 266 23.57 6.05 12.07
C HIS A 266 22.78 6.02 13.38
N GLY A 267 22.57 4.85 13.95
CA GLY A 267 21.93 4.67 15.25
C GLY A 267 22.88 4.02 16.27
N VAL A 268 22.74 4.41 17.53
CA VAL A 268 23.51 3.86 18.65
C VAL A 268 22.64 2.94 19.49
N ILE A 269 23.16 1.72 19.74
CA ILE A 269 22.60 0.80 20.73
C ILE A 269 23.45 0.87 21.99
N ASP A 270 22.82 1.06 23.13
CA ASP A 270 23.47 0.94 24.42
C ASP A 270 23.91 -0.50 24.67
N ASN A 271 25.20 -0.70 24.85
CA ASN A 271 25.83 -2.04 24.97
C ASN A 271 25.36 -2.81 26.22
N ASN A 272 24.93 -2.12 27.27
CA ASN A 272 24.53 -2.75 28.53
C ASN A 272 23.08 -3.22 28.49
N THR A 273 22.21 -2.44 27.84
CA THR A 273 20.77 -2.70 27.81
C THR A 273 20.32 -3.36 26.51
N GLY A 274 21.13 -3.35 25.44
CA GLY A 274 20.76 -3.79 24.09
C GLY A 274 19.64 -2.94 23.46
N LYS A 275 19.37 -1.77 24.02
CA LYS A 275 18.32 -0.87 23.54
C LYS A 275 18.91 0.32 22.81
N TRP A 276 18.13 0.90 21.91
CA TRP A 276 18.51 2.16 21.28
C TRP A 276 18.66 3.28 22.30
N VAL A 277 19.76 4.05 22.16
CA VAL A 277 19.97 5.25 22.98
C VAL A 277 19.01 6.33 22.50
N ASP A 278 18.03 6.64 23.32
CA ASP A 278 17.08 7.73 23.09
C ASP A 278 17.57 9.03 23.76
N ASN A 279 16.97 10.16 23.36
CA ASN A 279 17.18 11.48 23.97
C ASN A 279 18.59 12.08 23.86
N LEU A 280 19.35 11.74 22.81
CA LEU A 280 20.55 12.47 22.47
C LEU A 280 20.16 13.88 21.99
N SER A 281 20.90 14.88 22.47
CA SER A 281 20.70 16.30 22.13
C SER A 281 21.71 16.74 21.06
N LYS A 282 21.52 17.95 20.52
CA LYS A 282 22.48 18.57 19.59
C LYS A 282 23.89 18.77 20.18
N THR A 283 24.02 18.72 21.52
CA THR A 283 25.31 18.83 22.22
C THR A 283 25.90 17.48 22.59
N SER A 284 25.23 16.37 22.29
CA SER A 284 25.76 15.03 22.52
C SER A 284 26.97 14.79 21.63
N THR A 285 28.04 14.28 22.23
CA THR A 285 29.26 13.93 21.52
C THR A 285 29.22 12.54 20.88
N THR A 286 28.21 11.77 21.20
CA THR A 286 27.96 10.44 20.65
C THR A 286 27.31 10.57 19.25
N TRP A 287 27.82 9.82 18.29
CA TRP A 287 27.26 9.79 16.94
C TRP A 287 25.88 9.17 16.98
N ASN A 288 24.87 9.99 16.78
CA ASN A 288 23.51 9.55 16.71
C ASN A 288 22.69 10.56 15.91
N HIS A 289 22.34 10.17 14.69
CA HIS A 289 21.48 10.95 13.81
C HIS A 289 20.02 10.70 14.20
N GLN A 290 19.66 11.02 15.44
CA GLN A 290 18.35 10.70 15.96
C GLN A 290 17.22 11.34 15.11
N TRP A 291 16.27 10.52 14.72
CA TRP A 291 15.06 10.98 14.04
C TRP A 291 14.14 11.81 14.96
N ARG A 292 14.18 11.54 16.26
CA ARG A 292 13.35 12.26 17.26
C ARG A 292 13.77 13.72 17.42
N SER A 293 12.84 14.55 17.80
CA SER A 293 12.99 15.99 18.05
C SER A 293 13.29 16.80 16.79
N LYS A 294 14.50 16.83 16.30
CA LYS A 294 14.92 17.62 15.12
C LYS A 294 15.48 16.75 13.98
N GLY A 295 15.50 15.44 14.16
CA GLY A 295 15.74 14.44 13.13
C GLY A 295 17.16 14.40 12.58
N SER A 296 18.15 14.93 13.20
CA SER A 296 19.58 14.96 12.85
C SER A 296 20.20 16.19 13.50
N GLN A 297 21.27 16.72 12.91
CA GLN A 297 21.97 17.92 13.41
C GLN A 297 22.33 18.86 12.26
N PRO A 298 22.58 20.17 12.53
CA PRO A 298 23.20 21.09 11.58
C PRO A 298 24.59 20.62 11.15
N GLY A 299 25.09 21.17 10.05
CA GLY A 299 26.33 20.77 9.42
C GLY A 299 26.11 19.89 8.20
N THR A 300 27.18 19.42 7.58
CA THR A 300 27.14 18.55 6.38
C THR A 300 27.98 17.29 6.54
N GLY A 301 28.81 17.23 7.59
CA GLY A 301 29.68 16.09 7.86
C GLY A 301 28.92 14.84 8.30
N ILE A 302 29.50 13.66 8.07
CA ILE A 302 28.86 12.39 8.37
C ILE A 302 28.64 12.16 9.89
N LYS A 303 29.41 12.84 10.74
CA LYS A 303 29.25 12.77 12.20
C LYS A 303 28.11 13.64 12.73
N GLU A 304 27.82 14.73 12.04
CA GLU A 304 26.85 15.71 12.48
C GLU A 304 25.44 15.38 12.00
N THR A 305 25.31 14.94 10.73
CA THR A 305 24.00 14.88 10.10
C THR A 305 23.82 13.61 9.27
N SER A 306 22.56 13.23 9.07
CA SER A 306 22.17 12.24 8.07
C SER A 306 22.65 12.64 6.68
N GLN A 307 22.91 11.67 5.82
CA GLN A 307 23.51 11.89 4.51
C GLN A 307 22.55 11.52 3.38
N PHE A 308 22.47 12.37 2.38
CA PHE A 308 21.71 12.16 1.17
C PHE A 308 22.60 11.44 0.14
N LEU A 309 22.28 10.19 -0.14
CA LEU A 309 23.05 9.32 -1.04
C LEU A 309 22.28 9.07 -2.33
N ILE A 310 23.01 8.95 -3.45
CA ILE A 310 22.44 8.55 -4.75
C ILE A 310 23.33 7.49 -5.37
N THR A 311 22.74 6.40 -5.85
CA THR A 311 23.39 5.44 -6.75
C THR A 311 22.75 5.51 -8.13
N LYS A 312 23.48 5.09 -9.17
CA LYS A 312 23.07 5.17 -10.57
C LYS A 312 23.26 3.84 -11.30
N SER A 313 22.30 3.50 -12.14
CA SER A 313 22.43 2.42 -13.12
C SER A 313 22.27 2.97 -14.54
N THR A 314 23.02 2.39 -15.50
CA THR A 314 22.93 2.70 -16.94
C THR A 314 22.59 1.48 -17.80
N ASP A 315 22.30 0.35 -17.17
CA ASP A 315 22.06 -0.96 -17.77
C ASP A 315 20.73 -1.58 -17.30
N ASP A 316 19.69 -0.75 -17.18
CA ASP A 316 18.33 -1.15 -16.80
C ASP A 316 18.25 -1.78 -15.38
N GLY A 317 19.05 -1.25 -14.44
CA GLY A 317 19.07 -1.69 -13.05
C GLY A 317 19.82 -3.00 -12.80
N LEU A 318 20.64 -3.46 -13.76
CA LEU A 318 21.41 -4.69 -13.61
C LEU A 318 22.61 -4.48 -12.67
N THR A 319 23.34 -3.38 -12.91
CA THR A 319 24.47 -2.98 -12.06
C THR A 319 24.30 -1.53 -11.59
N TRP A 320 24.94 -1.19 -10.49
CA TRP A 320 24.82 0.09 -9.81
C TRP A 320 26.20 0.67 -9.47
N SER A 321 26.31 1.98 -9.55
CA SER A 321 27.51 2.71 -9.15
C SER A 321 27.69 2.66 -7.64
N GLU A 322 28.92 2.92 -7.17
CA GLU A 322 29.14 3.30 -5.76
C GLU A 322 28.26 4.51 -5.40
N PRO A 323 27.74 4.57 -4.17
CA PRO A 323 26.89 5.67 -3.72
C PRO A 323 27.63 7.02 -3.76
N GLN A 324 27.03 8.01 -4.40
CA GLN A 324 27.46 9.39 -4.38
C GLN A 324 26.79 10.12 -3.22
N ASN A 325 27.56 10.74 -2.35
CA ASN A 325 27.04 11.60 -1.28
C ASN A 325 26.87 13.03 -1.80
N ILE A 326 25.61 13.50 -1.84
CA ILE A 326 25.29 14.85 -2.34
C ILE A 326 24.92 15.82 -1.21
N THR A 327 25.08 15.45 0.05
CA THR A 327 24.66 16.24 1.21
C THR A 327 25.29 17.63 1.22
N GLU A 328 26.61 17.72 1.02
CA GLU A 328 27.34 18.99 1.07
C GLU A 328 26.86 20.00 0.02
N HIS A 329 26.39 19.50 -1.14
CA HIS A 329 25.95 20.34 -2.26
C HIS A 329 24.46 20.71 -2.22
N THR A 330 23.67 20.00 -1.43
CA THR A 330 22.20 20.15 -1.42
C THR A 330 21.64 20.63 -0.10
N LYS A 331 22.19 20.17 1.02
CA LYS A 331 21.73 20.54 2.36
C LYS A 331 22.36 21.88 2.79
N ARG A 332 21.56 22.84 3.26
CA ARG A 332 22.10 24.05 3.88
C ARG A 332 22.75 23.70 5.24
N PRO A 333 23.89 24.34 5.59
CA PRO A 333 24.61 24.00 6.83
C PRO A 333 23.81 24.17 8.12
N ASP A 334 22.83 25.08 8.11
CA ASP A 334 21.96 25.37 9.26
C ASP A 334 20.75 24.43 9.37
N TRP A 335 20.46 23.63 8.34
CA TRP A 335 19.37 22.64 8.39
C TRP A 335 19.73 21.44 9.27
N TRP A 336 18.74 20.86 9.92
CA TRP A 336 18.90 19.69 10.78
C TRP A 336 18.86 18.37 10.00
N LEU A 337 18.05 18.32 8.96
CA LEU A 337 17.87 17.14 8.11
C LEU A 337 17.65 17.59 6.67
N PHE A 338 18.15 16.78 5.72
CA PHE A 338 17.75 16.87 4.32
C PHE A 338 17.82 15.52 3.67
N ALA A 339 16.77 15.10 2.98
CA ALA A 339 16.57 13.73 2.51
C ALA A 339 15.71 13.70 1.25
N PRO A 340 15.77 12.62 0.43
CA PRO A 340 14.71 12.36 -0.54
C PRO A 340 13.39 12.14 0.20
N ALA A 341 12.27 12.39 -0.47
CA ALA A 341 10.99 11.86 -0.06
C ALA A 341 10.77 10.49 -0.74
N PRO A 342 10.13 9.52 -0.06
CA PRO A 342 9.93 8.18 -0.60
C PRO A 342 9.11 8.15 -1.89
N GLY A 343 9.31 7.11 -2.71
CA GLY A 343 8.50 6.86 -3.89
C GLY A 343 9.28 7.01 -5.20
N HIS A 344 8.87 7.92 -6.09
CA HIS A 344 9.60 8.16 -7.33
C HIS A 344 9.79 9.66 -7.62
N GLY A 345 10.91 9.99 -8.28
CA GLY A 345 11.15 11.27 -8.93
C GLY A 345 10.60 11.29 -10.36
N ILE A 346 10.80 12.41 -11.06
CA ILE A 346 10.32 12.62 -12.42
C ILE A 346 11.40 13.23 -13.30
N THR A 347 11.31 12.97 -14.61
CA THR A 347 12.02 13.72 -15.65
C THR A 347 11.04 14.70 -16.28
N LEU A 348 11.35 16.00 -16.24
CA LEU A 348 10.54 17.03 -16.88
C LEU A 348 10.70 16.98 -18.41
N LYS A 349 9.77 17.58 -19.14
CA LYS A 349 9.81 17.65 -20.61
C LYS A 349 11.10 18.26 -21.16
N ASP A 350 11.72 19.20 -20.42
CA ASP A 350 13.01 19.79 -20.79
C ASP A 350 14.22 18.90 -20.46
N GLY A 351 14.00 17.76 -19.79
CA GLY A 351 15.00 16.80 -19.36
C GLY A 351 15.61 17.08 -17.99
N THR A 352 15.10 18.06 -17.26
CA THR A 352 15.47 18.28 -15.86
C THR A 352 15.01 17.08 -15.01
N LEU A 353 15.93 16.52 -14.23
CA LEU A 353 15.64 15.46 -13.28
C LEU A 353 15.19 16.07 -11.95
N VAL A 354 14.11 15.56 -11.36
CA VAL A 354 13.56 16.10 -10.12
C VAL A 354 13.28 14.98 -9.13
N PHE A 355 13.91 15.07 -7.96
CA PHE A 355 13.52 14.31 -6.77
C PHE A 355 12.61 15.16 -5.89
N PRO A 356 11.44 14.67 -5.42
CA PRO A 356 10.77 15.24 -4.27
C PRO A 356 11.66 15.04 -3.03
N THR A 357 11.75 16.07 -2.19
CA THR A 357 12.65 16.07 -1.04
C THR A 357 11.97 16.67 0.20
N GLN A 358 12.51 16.33 1.37
CA GLN A 358 12.05 16.79 2.67
C GLN A 358 13.23 17.20 3.55
N GLY A 359 12.97 18.08 4.48
CA GLY A 359 14.02 18.53 5.39
C GLY A 359 13.48 19.08 6.69
N ARG A 360 14.41 19.54 7.53
CA ARG A 360 14.12 20.33 8.72
C ARG A 360 15.03 21.55 8.71
N ASP A 361 14.43 22.72 8.86
CA ASP A 361 15.15 23.99 8.81
C ASP A 361 16.03 24.25 10.04
N SER A 362 16.60 25.44 10.17
CA SER A 362 17.46 25.87 11.28
C SER A 362 16.76 25.85 12.64
N GLN A 363 15.43 25.88 12.67
CA GLN A 363 14.62 25.74 13.88
C GLN A 363 14.13 24.31 14.14
N GLY A 364 14.45 23.38 13.21
CA GLY A 364 13.97 22.00 13.23
C GLY A 364 12.53 21.85 12.74
N VAL A 365 11.96 22.88 12.11
CA VAL A 365 10.62 22.83 11.51
C VAL A 365 10.68 22.01 10.23
N PRO A 366 9.86 20.97 10.09
CA PRO A 366 9.87 20.17 8.87
C PRO A 366 9.33 20.96 7.67
N PHE A 367 9.88 20.66 6.49
CA PHE A 367 9.44 21.23 5.22
C PHE A 367 9.58 20.20 4.09
N SER A 368 8.84 20.44 3.00
CA SER A 368 8.98 19.71 1.74
C SER A 368 9.45 20.66 0.65
N ASN A 369 10.23 20.13 -0.29
CA ASN A 369 10.71 20.86 -1.46
C ASN A 369 11.07 19.89 -2.60
N ILE A 370 11.82 20.33 -3.59
CA ILE A 370 12.41 19.51 -4.64
C ILE A 370 13.93 19.68 -4.70
N THR A 371 14.63 18.63 -5.13
CA THR A 371 16.04 18.66 -5.52
C THR A 371 16.13 18.27 -6.99
N TYR A 372 16.78 19.09 -7.81
CA TYR A 372 16.80 18.89 -9.25
C TYR A 372 18.19 18.94 -9.85
N SER A 373 18.35 18.31 -11.03
CA SER A 373 19.55 18.33 -11.86
C SER A 373 19.23 18.68 -13.29
N LYS A 374 19.99 19.60 -13.89
CA LYS A 374 19.87 20.00 -15.31
C LYS A 374 20.95 19.38 -16.20
N ASP A 375 21.88 18.65 -15.64
CA ASP A 375 23.09 18.14 -16.30
C ASP A 375 23.18 16.60 -16.27
N GLY A 376 22.04 15.91 -16.16
CA GLY A 376 21.97 14.45 -16.15
C GLY A 376 22.52 13.84 -14.87
N GLY A 377 22.25 14.48 -13.73
CA GLY A 377 22.59 13.97 -12.40
C GLY A 377 24.05 14.19 -12.00
N LYS A 378 24.80 15.04 -12.70
CA LYS A 378 26.18 15.38 -12.32
C LYS A 378 26.20 16.36 -11.13
N THR A 379 25.30 17.35 -11.15
CA THR A 379 25.09 18.28 -10.05
C THR A 379 23.62 18.34 -9.66
N TRP A 380 23.38 18.59 -8.37
CA TRP A 380 22.04 18.66 -7.78
C TRP A 380 21.85 19.94 -6.99
N VAL A 381 20.68 20.54 -7.10
CA VAL A 381 20.32 21.81 -6.46
C VAL A 381 19.02 21.63 -5.67
N ALA A 382 19.03 21.96 -4.38
CA ALA A 382 17.83 22.01 -3.56
C ALA A 382 17.08 23.34 -3.76
N SER A 383 15.76 23.25 -3.93
CA SER A 383 14.88 24.42 -4.04
C SER A 383 14.61 25.09 -2.68
N ASN A 384 13.90 26.20 -2.68
CA ASN A 384 13.28 26.73 -1.47
C ASN A 384 12.18 25.79 -0.97
N ALA A 385 11.83 25.88 0.32
CA ALA A 385 10.73 25.14 0.91
C ALA A 385 9.40 25.50 0.21
N ALA A 386 8.64 24.48 -0.18
CA ALA A 386 7.31 24.67 -0.75
C ALA A 386 6.29 24.99 0.35
N TYR A 387 6.41 24.31 1.48
CA TYR A 387 5.59 24.57 2.66
C TYR A 387 6.27 24.04 3.93
N THR A 388 5.93 24.62 5.08
CA THR A 388 6.42 24.20 6.40
C THR A 388 5.43 23.28 7.12
N ASN A 389 5.88 22.57 8.15
CA ASN A 389 5.13 21.51 8.83
C ASN A 389 4.62 20.41 7.88
N THR A 390 5.37 20.18 6.80
CA THR A 390 5.18 19.10 5.84
C THR A 390 6.42 18.22 5.83
N THR A 391 6.28 16.98 5.33
CA THR A 391 7.38 16.02 5.25
C THR A 391 7.36 15.32 3.90
N GLU A 392 7.14 14.03 3.86
CA GLU A 392 7.14 13.22 2.64
C GLU A 392 6.20 13.79 1.57
N CYS A 393 6.68 13.80 0.35
CA CYS A 393 5.96 14.42 -0.77
C CYS A 393 6.26 13.71 -2.08
N MET A 394 5.42 13.95 -3.08
CA MET A 394 5.68 13.53 -4.46
C MET A 394 5.41 14.66 -5.43
N ALA A 395 6.19 14.67 -6.51
CA ALA A 395 6.12 15.67 -7.55
C ALA A 395 5.49 15.11 -8.84
N VAL A 396 4.81 15.99 -9.60
CA VAL A 396 4.30 15.69 -10.94
C VAL A 396 4.36 16.94 -11.81
N GLU A 397 4.72 16.78 -13.10
CA GLU A 397 4.67 17.87 -14.07
C GLU A 397 3.26 18.00 -14.65
N LEU A 398 2.62 19.15 -14.47
CA LEU A 398 1.29 19.45 -15.00
C LEU A 398 1.31 19.71 -16.51
N ASN A 399 0.14 19.89 -17.12
CA ASN A 399 0.05 20.08 -18.57
C ASN A 399 0.64 21.42 -19.03
N ASP A 400 0.62 22.44 -18.18
CA ASP A 400 1.22 23.75 -18.41
C ASP A 400 2.75 23.80 -18.19
N GLY A 401 3.36 22.67 -17.78
CA GLY A 401 4.79 22.55 -17.50
C GLY A 401 5.18 22.95 -16.08
N SER A 402 4.25 23.37 -15.23
CA SER A 402 4.52 23.60 -13.82
C SER A 402 4.71 22.28 -13.06
N ILE A 403 5.35 22.34 -11.90
CA ILE A 403 5.54 21.19 -11.01
C ILE A 403 4.59 21.33 -9.83
N MET A 404 3.68 20.37 -9.68
CA MET A 404 2.87 20.21 -8.47
C MET A 404 3.62 19.35 -7.48
N LEU A 405 3.72 19.79 -6.22
CA LEU A 405 4.23 19.04 -5.09
C LEU A 405 3.07 18.72 -4.12
N ASN A 406 2.77 17.44 -3.96
CA ASN A 406 1.75 16.94 -3.05
C ASN A 406 2.41 16.40 -1.78
N MET A 407 2.11 17.02 -0.63
CA MET A 407 2.86 16.87 0.61
C MET A 407 2.01 16.30 1.74
N ARG A 408 2.61 15.42 2.56
CA ARG A 408 2.08 14.98 3.85
C ARG A 408 2.08 16.17 4.82
N ASP A 409 0.90 16.52 5.35
CA ASP A 409 0.75 17.65 6.27
C ASP A 409 0.72 17.16 7.74
N ASN A 410 1.74 17.52 8.51
CA ASN A 410 1.86 17.10 9.92
C ASN A 410 0.86 17.80 10.86
N ARG A 411 0.07 18.75 10.36
CA ARG A 411 -1.01 19.41 11.11
C ARG A 411 -2.32 18.62 11.11
N ASN A 412 -2.40 17.53 10.33
CA ASN A 412 -3.56 16.66 10.33
C ASN A 412 -3.65 15.90 11.66
N GLY A 413 -4.75 16.03 12.35
CA GLY A 413 -4.97 15.47 13.70
C GLY A 413 -6.23 14.61 13.83
N GLY A 414 -6.64 13.90 12.78
CA GLY A 414 -7.85 13.05 12.83
C GLY A 414 -9.16 13.86 12.84
N ASN A 415 -9.13 15.15 12.56
CA ASN A 415 -10.32 15.98 12.44
C ASN A 415 -10.71 16.13 10.96
N PRO A 416 -11.83 15.53 10.50
CA PRO A 416 -12.24 15.58 9.09
C PRO A 416 -12.55 17.01 8.59
N LEU A 417 -12.87 17.95 9.48
CA LEU A 417 -13.13 19.34 9.11
C LEU A 417 -11.85 20.15 8.88
N ASN A 418 -10.69 19.65 9.31
CA ASN A 418 -9.39 20.30 9.16
C ASN A 418 -8.32 19.29 8.80
N ASN A 419 -8.55 18.55 7.71
CA ASN A 419 -7.66 17.50 7.22
C ASN A 419 -7.41 17.69 5.72
N GLY A 420 -6.29 17.19 5.23
CA GLY A 420 -5.99 17.08 3.80
C GLY A 420 -4.52 17.26 3.47
N ARG A 421 -4.17 16.83 2.26
CA ARG A 421 -2.83 17.01 1.67
C ARG A 421 -2.54 18.49 1.47
N ARG A 422 -1.31 18.90 1.77
CA ARG A 422 -0.81 20.21 1.37
C ARG A 422 -0.31 20.12 -0.07
N ILE A 423 -0.71 21.07 -0.92
CA ILE A 423 -0.39 21.05 -2.34
C ILE A 423 0.12 22.43 -2.76
N CYS A 424 1.32 22.50 -3.35
CA CYS A 424 1.89 23.71 -3.92
C CYS A 424 2.35 23.46 -5.35
N VAL A 425 2.45 24.54 -6.13
CA VAL A 425 2.87 24.53 -7.54
C VAL A 425 4.00 25.53 -7.74
N THR A 426 4.97 25.19 -8.61
CA THR A 426 6.07 26.08 -9.02
C THR A 426 6.26 26.08 -10.53
N HIS A 427 6.62 27.23 -11.10
CA HIS A 427 6.99 27.40 -12.51
C HIS A 427 8.49 27.67 -12.71
N ASP A 428 9.26 27.74 -11.62
CA ASP A 428 10.66 28.19 -11.61
C ASP A 428 11.60 27.28 -10.84
N LEU A 429 11.29 25.96 -10.83
CA LEU A 429 12.04 24.92 -10.12
C LEU A 429 12.14 25.19 -8.60
N GLY A 430 11.07 25.73 -8.03
CA GLY A 430 10.92 25.93 -6.59
C GLY A 430 11.69 27.13 -6.04
N LYS A 431 12.04 28.12 -6.86
CA LYS A 431 12.47 29.43 -6.35
C LYS A 431 11.29 30.11 -5.67
N THR A 432 10.09 30.00 -6.27
CA THR A 432 8.82 30.45 -5.70
C THR A 432 7.77 29.34 -5.76
N TRP A 433 6.85 29.35 -4.80
CA TRP A 433 5.77 28.38 -4.68
C TRP A 433 4.43 29.08 -4.44
N THR A 434 3.39 28.58 -5.07
CA THR A 434 2.00 29.02 -4.88
C THR A 434 1.16 27.85 -4.38
N GLU A 435 0.35 28.08 -3.37
CA GLU A 435 -0.56 27.05 -2.85
C GLU A 435 -1.67 26.77 -3.87
N HIS A 436 -1.88 25.48 -4.17
CA HIS A 436 -2.90 25.03 -5.12
C HIS A 436 -4.32 25.19 -4.52
N PRO A 437 -5.36 25.54 -5.31
CA PRO A 437 -6.73 25.77 -4.80
C PRO A 437 -7.34 24.59 -4.05
N THR A 438 -6.94 23.34 -4.36
CA THR A 438 -7.42 22.12 -3.71
C THR A 438 -6.61 21.70 -2.48
N SER A 439 -5.56 22.45 -2.14
CA SER A 439 -4.74 22.19 -0.94
C SER A 439 -5.62 22.16 0.32
N ARG A 440 -5.46 21.11 1.14
CA ARG A 440 -6.23 20.81 2.36
C ARG A 440 -7.76 20.75 2.18
N LYS A 441 -8.25 20.42 0.97
CA LYS A 441 -9.69 20.37 0.68
C LYS A 441 -10.13 19.07 0.03
N ALA A 442 -9.42 18.63 -1.02
CA ALA A 442 -9.88 17.56 -1.90
C ALA A 442 -9.37 16.17 -1.52
N LEU A 443 -8.20 16.07 -0.91
CA LEU A 443 -7.51 14.80 -0.63
C LEU A 443 -7.27 14.65 0.86
N ILE A 444 -8.11 13.89 1.55
CA ILE A 444 -7.95 13.59 2.98
C ILE A 444 -6.80 12.60 3.21
N GLU A 445 -6.20 12.62 4.42
CA GLU A 445 -5.10 11.74 4.79
C GLU A 445 -5.00 11.51 6.31
N PRO A 446 -4.49 10.34 6.75
CA PRO A 446 -4.20 10.07 8.16
C PRO A 446 -2.75 10.43 8.53
N THR A 447 -2.20 11.54 8.04
CA THR A 447 -0.77 11.90 8.15
C THR A 447 0.12 10.74 7.68
N CYS A 448 0.01 10.41 6.40
CA CYS A 448 0.71 9.28 5.77
C CYS A 448 1.31 9.72 4.43
N MET A 449 2.39 9.03 3.99
CA MET A 449 2.86 9.16 2.61
C MET A 449 1.74 8.81 1.63
N ALA A 450 1.78 9.44 0.46
CA ALA A 450 0.86 9.21 -0.64
C ALA A 450 1.60 9.35 -1.97
N SER A 451 1.09 8.71 -3.00
CA SER A 451 1.65 8.83 -4.34
C SER A 451 0.76 9.64 -5.27
N ILE A 452 1.40 10.46 -6.12
CA ILE A 452 0.77 11.12 -7.26
C ILE A 452 1.57 10.81 -8.51
N HIS A 453 0.89 10.52 -9.62
CA HIS A 453 1.51 10.15 -10.89
C HIS A 453 0.68 10.67 -12.06
N LYS A 454 1.34 11.17 -13.11
CA LYS A 454 0.69 11.55 -14.35
C LYS A 454 0.78 10.41 -15.35
N HIS A 455 -0.34 9.83 -15.69
CA HIS A 455 -0.43 8.82 -16.73
C HIS A 455 -0.87 9.43 -18.06
N VAL A 456 -0.13 9.12 -19.11
CA VAL A 456 -0.41 9.58 -20.48
C VAL A 456 -0.96 8.40 -21.29
N TYR A 457 -2.06 8.62 -22.00
CA TYR A 457 -2.74 7.59 -22.79
C TYR A 457 -3.31 8.16 -24.08
N LYS A 458 -3.69 7.29 -25.03
CA LYS A 458 -4.31 7.67 -26.29
C LYS A 458 -5.81 7.35 -26.28
N ARG A 459 -6.59 8.27 -26.81
CA ARG A 459 -8.00 8.06 -27.13
C ARG A 459 -8.20 8.43 -28.61
N GLY A 460 -8.21 7.42 -29.48
CA GLY A 460 -8.17 7.62 -30.92
C GLY A 460 -6.87 8.28 -31.36
N LYS A 461 -6.93 9.49 -31.90
CA LYS A 461 -5.75 10.29 -32.32
C LYS A 461 -5.25 11.27 -31.25
N GLU A 462 -6.00 11.44 -30.18
CA GLU A 462 -5.67 12.38 -29.11
C GLU A 462 -4.76 11.75 -28.07
N THR A 463 -3.77 12.51 -27.63
CA THR A 463 -2.94 12.17 -26.45
C THR A 463 -3.47 12.93 -25.26
N LEU A 464 -3.95 12.21 -24.27
CA LEU A 464 -4.55 12.72 -23.05
C LEU A 464 -3.71 12.34 -21.83
N SER A 465 -3.96 13.01 -20.72
CA SER A 465 -3.34 12.65 -19.44
C SER A 465 -4.37 12.64 -18.32
N VAL A 466 -4.08 11.85 -17.29
CA VAL A 466 -4.84 11.79 -16.05
C VAL A 466 -3.86 11.80 -14.88
N LEU A 467 -4.14 12.62 -13.87
CA LEU A 467 -3.44 12.54 -12.59
C LEU A 467 -4.07 11.44 -11.75
N LEU A 468 -3.22 10.56 -11.25
CA LEU A 468 -3.58 9.46 -10.36
C LEU A 468 -3.02 9.73 -8.98
N PHE A 469 -3.82 9.53 -7.95
CA PHE A 469 -3.42 9.72 -6.56
C PHE A 469 -3.83 8.49 -5.73
N CYS A 470 -2.91 7.94 -4.93
CA CYS A 470 -3.18 6.78 -4.08
C CYS A 470 -2.72 7.03 -2.66
N ASN A 471 -3.64 6.85 -1.71
CA ASN A 471 -3.38 6.95 -0.28
C ASN A 471 -4.47 6.24 0.55
N PRO A 472 -4.24 6.02 1.86
CA PRO A 472 -5.33 5.71 2.80
C PRO A 472 -6.37 6.84 2.79
N GLU A 473 -7.61 6.55 2.37
CA GLU A 473 -8.71 7.53 2.34
C GLU A 473 -9.43 7.58 3.70
N SER A 474 -8.71 7.93 4.73
CA SER A 474 -9.18 8.06 6.11
C SER A 474 -8.51 9.28 6.75
N CYS A 475 -9.16 9.89 7.73
CA CYS A 475 -8.56 10.93 8.57
C CYS A 475 -7.95 10.36 9.86
N TYR A 476 -8.23 9.10 10.18
CA TYR A 476 -7.97 8.52 11.50
C TYR A 476 -6.85 7.48 11.49
N ASP A 477 -6.86 6.61 10.50
CA ASP A 477 -5.96 5.47 10.39
C ASP A 477 -5.52 5.21 8.95
N ARG A 478 -4.60 4.28 8.76
CA ARG A 478 -4.05 3.93 7.44
C ARG A 478 -4.84 2.80 6.79
N SER A 479 -6.16 2.91 6.80
CA SER A 479 -7.10 2.01 6.13
C SER A 479 -7.67 2.64 4.84
N HIS A 480 -8.46 1.87 4.09
CA HIS A 480 -9.12 2.30 2.88
C HIS A 480 -8.15 2.84 1.81
N LEU A 481 -7.09 2.07 1.53
CA LEU A 481 -6.15 2.46 0.47
C LEU A 481 -6.90 2.59 -0.85
N THR A 482 -6.95 3.82 -1.39
CA THR A 482 -7.82 4.18 -2.51
C THR A 482 -7.04 4.90 -3.59
N LEU A 483 -7.16 4.42 -4.84
CA LEU A 483 -6.73 5.11 -6.04
C LEU A 483 -7.81 6.10 -6.47
N LYS A 484 -7.41 7.33 -6.82
CA LYS A 484 -8.26 8.43 -7.27
C LYS A 484 -7.73 9.00 -8.57
N ALA A 485 -8.61 9.55 -9.41
CA ALA A 485 -8.21 10.18 -10.67
C ALA A 485 -8.73 11.62 -10.79
N SER A 486 -7.91 12.47 -11.42
CA SER A 486 -8.24 13.84 -11.81
C SER A 486 -7.90 14.03 -13.28
N PHE A 487 -8.82 14.65 -14.03
CA PHE A 487 -8.71 14.90 -15.48
C PHE A 487 -8.45 16.38 -15.80
N ASP A 488 -8.25 17.21 -14.78
CA ASP A 488 -8.14 18.66 -14.85
C ASP A 488 -6.93 19.18 -14.04
N ASP A 489 -5.80 18.45 -14.11
CA ASP A 489 -4.56 18.79 -13.41
C ASP A 489 -4.73 19.00 -11.89
N GLY A 490 -5.60 18.17 -11.27
CA GLY A 490 -5.80 18.16 -9.82
C GLY A 490 -6.81 19.19 -9.30
N ASN A 491 -7.50 19.93 -10.18
CA ASN A 491 -8.53 20.89 -9.77
C ASN A 491 -9.79 20.22 -9.22
N SER A 492 -10.08 18.98 -9.66
CA SER A 492 -11.14 18.16 -9.08
C SER A 492 -10.74 16.68 -8.97
N TRP A 493 -11.35 15.97 -8.01
CA TRP A 493 -11.15 14.55 -7.73
C TRP A 493 -12.52 13.88 -7.56
N PRO A 494 -13.23 13.58 -8.66
CA PRO A 494 -14.60 13.06 -8.59
C PRO A 494 -14.69 11.70 -7.89
N SER A 495 -15.70 11.53 -7.04
CA SER A 495 -15.93 10.27 -6.32
C SER A 495 -16.24 9.09 -7.24
N THR A 496 -16.74 9.35 -8.45
CA THR A 496 -17.00 8.35 -9.48
C THR A 496 -15.73 7.70 -10.02
N HIS A 497 -14.57 8.33 -9.90
CA HIS A 497 -13.28 7.85 -10.37
C HIS A 497 -12.35 7.43 -9.22
N LYS A 498 -12.93 6.68 -8.25
CA LYS A 498 -12.21 6.07 -7.13
C LYS A 498 -12.24 4.56 -7.21
N ILE A 499 -11.13 3.92 -6.85
CA ILE A 499 -11.00 2.47 -6.73
C ILE A 499 -10.43 2.15 -5.36
N LEU A 500 -11.23 1.51 -4.50
CA LEU A 500 -10.75 0.95 -3.24
C LEU A 500 -9.90 -0.29 -3.55
N LEU A 501 -8.65 -0.30 -3.09
CA LEU A 501 -7.69 -1.38 -3.32
C LEU A 501 -7.60 -2.33 -2.11
N ASP A 502 -7.61 -1.76 -0.90
CA ASP A 502 -7.50 -2.49 0.36
C ASP A 502 -8.22 -1.70 1.47
N GLU A 503 -9.31 -2.26 2.00
CA GLU A 503 -10.10 -1.55 3.01
C GLU A 503 -9.52 -1.66 4.42
N TRP A 504 -8.71 -2.70 4.68
CA TRP A 504 -8.14 -2.90 6.01
C TRP A 504 -6.89 -2.06 6.23
N ALA A 505 -6.58 -1.81 7.48
CA ALA A 505 -5.40 -1.03 7.84
C ALA A 505 -4.09 -1.80 7.55
N GLY A 506 -3.17 -1.11 6.89
CA GLY A 506 -1.80 -1.51 6.65
C GLY A 506 -0.82 -0.44 7.10
N PHE A 507 0.42 -0.45 6.60
CA PHE A 507 1.35 0.67 6.79
C PHE A 507 1.04 1.88 5.89
N GLY A 508 0.32 1.66 4.77
CA GLY A 508 -0.39 2.66 3.99
C GLY A 508 0.42 3.45 2.97
N TYR A 509 1.72 3.22 2.81
CA TYR A 509 2.52 3.85 1.78
C TYR A 509 2.24 3.23 0.42
N SER A 510 2.29 4.05 -0.64
CA SER A 510 2.06 3.62 -2.01
C SER A 510 2.94 4.35 -3.01
N CYS A 511 3.17 3.74 -4.16
CA CYS A 511 3.81 4.37 -5.31
C CYS A 511 3.15 3.88 -6.60
N ILE A 512 2.87 4.81 -7.53
CA ILE A 512 2.19 4.54 -8.81
C ILE A 512 3.18 4.65 -9.95
N THR A 513 3.04 3.81 -10.97
CA THR A 513 3.75 3.93 -12.25
C THR A 513 2.85 3.57 -13.43
N SER A 514 3.21 4.01 -14.62
CA SER A 514 2.60 3.54 -15.87
C SER A 514 3.31 2.26 -16.33
N VAL A 515 2.63 1.11 -16.32
CA VAL A 515 3.18 -0.14 -16.87
C VAL A 515 3.23 -0.07 -18.40
N ASP A 516 2.13 0.32 -18.98
CA ASP A 516 1.96 0.61 -20.41
C ASP A 516 0.86 1.67 -20.58
N GLU A 517 0.49 2.01 -21.83
CA GLU A 517 -0.52 3.03 -22.16
C GLU A 517 -1.91 2.72 -21.55
N ASN A 518 -2.23 1.45 -21.30
CA ASN A 518 -3.53 0.99 -20.83
C ASN A 518 -3.50 0.40 -19.41
N THR A 519 -2.34 0.43 -18.75
CA THR A 519 -2.15 -0.28 -17.48
C THR A 519 -1.37 0.56 -16.49
N ILE A 520 -1.95 0.73 -15.31
CA ILE A 520 -1.33 1.36 -14.15
C ILE A 520 -0.80 0.28 -13.23
N GLY A 521 0.43 0.43 -12.75
CA GLY A 521 1.02 -0.38 -11.69
C GLY A 521 1.01 0.37 -10.37
N ILE A 522 0.61 -0.29 -9.30
CA ILE A 522 0.63 0.28 -7.95
C ILE A 522 1.39 -0.68 -7.03
N LEU A 523 2.46 -0.16 -6.41
CA LEU A 523 3.20 -0.83 -5.36
C LEU A 523 2.82 -0.22 -4.02
N TYR A 524 2.42 -1.02 -3.04
CA TYR A 524 1.92 -0.46 -1.78
C TYR A 524 2.05 -1.41 -0.59
N GLU A 525 2.03 -0.84 0.61
CA GLU A 525 1.99 -1.54 1.88
C GLU A 525 0.55 -1.93 2.20
N SER A 526 0.27 -3.23 2.10
CA SER A 526 -1.08 -3.80 2.22
C SER A 526 -1.39 -4.31 3.61
N SER A 527 -2.67 -4.54 3.87
CA SER A 527 -3.13 -5.32 5.01
C SER A 527 -2.83 -6.82 4.89
N GLN A 528 -2.55 -7.30 3.67
CA GLN A 528 -2.40 -8.72 3.34
C GLN A 528 -0.95 -9.19 3.18
N ALA A 529 -0.03 -8.30 2.85
CA ALA A 529 1.40 -8.55 2.73
C ALA A 529 2.18 -7.26 2.99
N GLN A 530 3.48 -7.35 3.25
CA GLN A 530 4.29 -6.15 3.53
C GLN A 530 4.35 -5.22 2.32
N ILE A 531 4.57 -5.77 1.13
CA ILE A 531 4.52 -5.02 -0.14
C ILE A 531 3.73 -5.84 -1.16
N VAL A 532 2.75 -5.19 -1.76
CA VAL A 532 1.87 -5.73 -2.80
C VAL A 532 2.04 -4.95 -4.08
N PHE A 533 2.06 -5.66 -5.21
CA PHE A 533 1.93 -5.07 -6.54
C PHE A 533 0.57 -5.43 -7.15
N GLN A 534 -0.14 -4.44 -7.67
CA GLN A 534 -1.38 -4.62 -8.45
C GLN A 534 -1.31 -3.90 -9.79
N GLN A 535 -1.94 -4.51 -10.81
CA GLN A 535 -2.26 -3.84 -12.06
C GLN A 535 -3.70 -3.34 -12.03
N ILE A 536 -3.90 -2.10 -12.52
CA ILE A 536 -5.22 -1.50 -12.73
C ILE A 536 -5.37 -1.23 -14.23
N ASP A 537 -6.41 -1.76 -14.84
CA ASP A 537 -6.75 -1.44 -16.21
C ASP A 537 -7.25 0.02 -16.30
N LEU A 538 -6.74 0.79 -17.23
CA LEU A 538 -7.10 2.21 -17.40
C LEU A 538 -8.61 2.40 -17.58
N LYS A 539 -9.31 1.47 -18.27
CA LYS A 539 -10.77 1.51 -18.44
C LYS A 539 -11.52 1.46 -17.10
N ASP A 540 -10.98 0.81 -16.05
CA ASP A 540 -11.58 0.79 -14.71
C ASP A 540 -11.51 2.17 -14.04
N ILE A 541 -10.55 3.01 -14.44
CA ILE A 541 -10.35 4.37 -13.96
C ILE A 541 -11.21 5.34 -14.75
N LEU A 542 -11.18 5.23 -16.08
CA LEU A 542 -11.91 6.13 -16.98
C LEU A 542 -13.42 5.96 -16.84
N ARG A 543 -13.89 4.72 -16.57
CA ARG A 543 -15.32 4.37 -16.46
C ARG A 543 -16.10 5.01 -17.59
N ASP A 544 -15.68 4.72 -18.83
CA ASP A 544 -16.41 5.18 -20.02
C ASP A 544 -17.88 4.80 -19.87
N ASN A 545 -18.76 5.82 -19.77
CA ASN A 545 -20.20 5.73 -19.76
C ASN A 545 -20.70 5.18 -21.09
#